data_0478cc6c02fe0900bdd65de13f959139
#
_entry.id   0478cc6c02fe0900bdd65de13f959139
#
_cell.length_a   1.000
_cell.length_b   1.000
_cell.length_c   1.000
_cell.angle_alpha   90.00
_cell.angle_beta   90.00
_cell.angle_gamma   90.00
#
_symmetry.space_group_name_H-M   'P 1'
#
loop_
_entity.id
_entity.type
_entity.pdbx_description
1 polymer ?
#
loop_
_entity_poly.entity_id
_entity_poly.type
_entity_poly.pdbx_seq_one_letter_code
_entity_poly.pdbx_strand_id
1 'polypeptide(L)'
;MPVAKLIAPTTKQEIPKLRVAAYCRVSSNSADQRNSFATQERVYTKYIAEKQEWELVDIFADEGLSGMKADNRPEFQRMIRMCELHQIDLILTKSVSRFARNVKEALSYTRKLKLLGVGVQFEEDGVNTLAMADEMLLNTFAAIAVSYTHLTLPTIR
;
A
#
# COMPACT_ATOMS: atom_id res chain seq x y z
N MET A 1 1.70 21.59 43.15
CA MET A 1 1.80 21.64 42.75
C MET A 1 2.25 21.64 41.64
N PRO A 2 2.57 21.83 41.18
CA PRO A 2 3.32 22.00 40.14
C PRO A 2 3.19 20.99 39.16
N VAL A 3 2.99 20.08 39.49
CA VAL A 3 2.84 19.03 38.73
C VAL A 3 2.13 19.30 37.55
N ALA A 4 1.11 19.81 37.72
CA ALA A 4 0.28 20.06 36.66
C ALA A 4 1.05 20.57 35.52
N LYS A 5 1.86 21.46 35.79
CA LYS A 5 2.52 22.01 34.79
C LYS A 5 3.27 21.12 34.08
N LEU A 6 3.63 20.20 34.66
CA LEU A 6 4.46 19.35 34.01
C LEU A 6 3.76 18.91 32.90
N ILE A 7 2.60 18.85 32.98
CA ILE A 7 1.85 18.35 32.02
C ILE A 7 2.01 19.17 30.86
N ALA A 8 2.28 20.32 31.04
CA ALA A 8 2.40 21.21 29.98
C ALA A 8 3.18 20.55 28.89
N PRO A 9 4.14 19.92 29.21
CA PRO A 9 4.95 19.31 28.22
C PRO A 9 4.12 18.49 27.34
N THR A 10 3.15 17.95 27.93
CA THR A 10 2.37 17.06 27.17
C THR A 10 1.86 17.80 26.06
N THR A 11 1.81 19.02 26.15
CA THR A 11 1.21 19.73 25.11
C THR A 11 2.02 19.62 23.91
N LYS A 12 3.23 19.44 24.05
CA LYS A 12 3.95 19.36 22.92
C LYS A 12 4.10 18.07 22.48
N GLN A 13 3.39 17.22 22.99
CA GLN A 13 3.57 15.99 22.68
C GLN A 13 3.26 15.82 21.35
N GLU A 14 3.97 15.13 20.63
CA GLU A 14 3.70 14.94 19.34
C GLU A 14 2.79 13.83 19.13
N ILE A 15 1.91 13.94 18.18
CA ILE A 15 1.02 12.86 17.83
C ILE A 15 1.88 11.92 17.06
N PRO A 16 1.91 10.66 17.38
CA PRO A 16 2.75 9.72 16.67
C PRO A 16 2.37 9.69 15.20
N LYS A 17 3.37 9.72 14.35
CA LYS A 17 3.12 9.69 12.94
C LYS A 17 2.82 8.29 12.48
N LEU A 18 2.01 8.18 11.43
CA LEU A 18 1.74 6.89 10.84
C LEU A 18 2.98 6.48 10.06
N ARG A 19 3.41 5.28 10.26
CA ARG A 19 4.59 4.76 9.55
C ARG A 19 4.11 4.17 8.24
N VAL A 20 4.48 4.80 7.16
CA VAL A 20 3.95 4.52 5.83
C VAL A 20 4.99 3.87 4.94
N ALA A 21 4.60 2.82 4.26
CA ALA A 21 5.45 2.18 3.28
C ALA A 21 4.77 2.27 1.93
N ALA A 22 5.52 2.24 0.87
CA ALA A 22 4.95 2.22 -0.47
C ALA A 22 5.37 0.93 -1.15
N TYR A 23 4.47 0.34 -1.92
CA TYR A 23 4.79 -0.84 -2.68
C TYR A 23 4.61 -0.55 -4.16
N CYS A 24 5.65 -0.85 -4.94
CA CYS A 24 5.68 -0.55 -6.35
C CYS A 24 6.04 -1.77 -7.17
N ARG A 25 5.56 -1.81 -8.40
CA ARG A 25 6.03 -2.78 -9.35
C ARG A 25 6.74 -1.97 -10.42
N VAL A 26 8.02 -2.24 -10.61
CA VAL A 26 8.82 -1.46 -11.53
C VAL A 26 9.16 -2.26 -12.75
N SER A 27 9.43 -1.60 -13.84
CA SER A 27 9.76 -2.25 -15.07
C SER A 27 11.27 -2.35 -15.20
N SER A 28 11.74 -3.49 -15.67
CA SER A 28 13.16 -3.63 -15.90
C SER A 28 13.48 -3.09 -17.30
N ASN A 29 12.47 -2.71 -18.07
CA ASN A 29 12.68 -2.17 -19.39
C ASN A 29 13.12 -0.71 -19.25
N SER A 30 14.32 -0.42 -19.65
CA SER A 30 14.85 0.92 -19.49
C SER A 30 14.09 1.96 -20.27
N ALA A 31 13.30 1.55 -21.23
CA ALA A 31 12.54 2.50 -22.02
C ALA A 31 11.30 2.99 -21.27
N ASP A 32 10.89 2.29 -20.24
CA ASP A 32 9.70 2.68 -19.50
C ASP A 32 10.11 3.54 -18.32
N GLN A 33 10.30 4.82 -18.57
CA GLN A 33 10.75 5.73 -17.54
C GLN A 33 9.71 5.94 -16.44
N ARG A 34 8.45 5.85 -16.79
CA ARG A 34 7.42 6.14 -15.80
C ARG A 34 7.32 5.07 -14.72
N ASN A 35 7.71 3.84 -15.06
CA ASN A 35 7.63 2.76 -14.10
C ASN A 35 9.00 2.39 -13.55
N SER A 36 9.98 3.27 -13.70
CA SER A 36 11.30 2.98 -13.15
C SER A 36 11.25 3.17 -11.65
N PHE A 37 12.13 2.49 -10.95
CA PHE A 37 12.17 2.61 -9.51
C PHE A 37 12.46 4.06 -9.09
N ALA A 38 13.40 4.70 -9.78
CA ALA A 38 13.77 6.06 -9.40
C ALA A 38 12.60 7.02 -9.50
N THR A 39 11.78 6.87 -10.54
CA THR A 39 10.63 7.73 -10.71
C THR A 39 9.61 7.50 -9.61
N GLN A 40 9.28 6.24 -9.34
CA GLN A 40 8.28 5.95 -8.33
C GLN A 40 8.79 6.29 -6.93
N GLU A 41 10.08 6.08 -6.69
CA GLU A 41 10.65 6.42 -5.40
C GLU A 41 10.52 7.92 -5.16
N ARG A 42 10.81 8.72 -6.17
CA ARG A 42 10.72 10.16 -6.02
C ARG A 42 9.27 10.60 -5.77
N VAL A 43 8.35 10.02 -6.51
CA VAL A 43 6.94 10.40 -6.38
C VAL A 43 6.43 10.05 -4.99
N TYR A 44 6.68 8.84 -4.52
CA TYR A 44 6.17 8.44 -3.21
C TYR A 44 6.88 9.16 -2.07
N THR A 45 8.18 9.37 -2.20
CA THR A 45 8.90 10.09 -1.16
C THR A 45 8.32 11.49 -1.00
N LYS A 46 8.06 12.16 -2.12
CA LYS A 46 7.52 13.50 -2.05
C LYS A 46 6.10 13.47 -1.50
N TYR A 47 5.29 12.55 -1.96
CA TYR A 47 3.89 12.48 -1.54
C TYR A 47 3.79 12.26 -0.03
N ILE A 48 4.59 11.35 0.49
CA ILE A 48 4.56 11.06 1.91
C ILE A 48 5.13 12.22 2.72
N ALA A 49 6.18 12.86 2.21
CA ALA A 49 6.78 13.97 2.91
C ALA A 49 5.84 15.17 3.03
N GLU A 50 4.89 15.29 2.12
CA GLU A 50 3.95 16.38 2.17
C GLU A 50 2.90 16.21 3.25
N LYS A 51 2.80 15.01 3.81
CA LYS A 51 1.82 14.75 4.85
C LYS A 51 2.52 14.80 6.18
N GLN A 52 2.17 15.78 7.00
CA GLN A 52 2.82 15.93 8.27
C GLN A 52 2.56 14.78 9.22
N GLU A 53 1.47 14.10 9.04
CA GLU A 53 1.09 13.00 9.91
C GLU A 53 1.70 11.67 9.49
N TRP A 54 2.49 11.65 8.41
CA TRP A 54 3.07 10.43 7.90
C TRP A 54 4.59 10.43 7.99
N GLU A 55 5.15 9.25 8.16
CA GLU A 55 6.57 9.09 8.21
C GLU A 55 6.93 7.94 7.28
N LEU A 56 7.83 8.14 6.35
CA LEU A 56 8.18 7.10 5.39
C LEU A 56 9.05 6.03 6.03
N VAL A 57 8.63 4.78 5.92
CA VAL A 57 9.42 3.66 6.42
C VAL A 57 10.37 3.19 5.32
N ASP A 58 9.84 2.86 4.16
CA ASP A 58 10.64 2.37 3.05
C ASP A 58 9.75 2.26 1.82
N ILE A 59 10.38 2.13 0.68
CA ILE A 59 9.69 1.92 -0.58
C ILE A 59 10.11 0.56 -1.08
N PHE A 60 9.16 -0.35 -1.18
CA PHE A 60 9.42 -1.71 -1.57
C PHE A 60 9.05 -1.89 -3.03
N ALA A 61 9.97 -2.36 -3.83
CA ALA A 61 9.72 -2.47 -5.25
C ALA A 61 10.16 -3.83 -5.78
N ASP A 62 9.28 -4.47 -6.51
CA ASP A 62 9.59 -5.73 -7.16
C ASP A 62 9.49 -5.53 -8.66
N GLU A 63 10.21 -6.33 -9.42
CA GLU A 63 10.16 -6.23 -10.85
C GLU A 63 8.88 -6.82 -11.35
N GLY A 64 8.22 -6.10 -12.23
CA GLY A 64 6.97 -6.55 -12.79
C GLY A 64 7.14 -7.18 -14.13
N LEU A 65 7.86 -8.27 -14.19
CA LEU A 65 8.10 -8.94 -15.45
C LEU A 65 6.85 -9.69 -15.84
N SER A 66 6.32 -9.36 -16.98
CA SER A 66 5.10 -9.96 -17.40
C SER A 66 5.33 -11.42 -17.78
N GLY A 67 4.42 -12.25 -17.43
CA GLY A 67 4.50 -13.63 -17.80
C GLY A 67 5.54 -14.45 -17.08
N MET A 68 6.24 -13.85 -16.15
CA MET A 68 7.27 -14.58 -15.47
C MET A 68 6.87 -14.88 -14.05
N LYS A 69 7.73 -15.48 -13.27
CA LYS A 69 7.47 -15.83 -11.93
C LYS A 69 6.76 -14.80 -11.16
N ALA A 70 5.53 -14.65 -11.41
CA ALA A 70 4.73 -13.62 -10.79
C ALA A 70 4.68 -13.75 -9.28
N ASP A 71 4.89 -14.95 -8.80
CA ASP A 71 4.82 -15.12 -7.36
C ASP A 71 6.13 -14.78 -6.69
N ASN A 72 7.19 -14.51 -7.42
CA ASN A 72 8.43 -14.19 -6.78
C ASN A 72 8.49 -12.71 -6.50
N ARG A 73 8.05 -12.31 -5.33
CA ARG A 73 8.02 -10.92 -4.94
C ARG A 73 8.72 -10.74 -3.60
N PRO A 74 10.04 -10.78 -3.60
CA PRO A 74 10.79 -10.72 -2.34
C PRO A 74 10.57 -9.46 -1.55
N GLU A 75 10.43 -8.31 -2.22
CA GLU A 75 10.22 -7.07 -1.49
C GLU A 75 8.81 -7.00 -0.90
N PHE A 76 7.83 -7.55 -1.58
CA PHE A 76 6.48 -7.62 -1.05
C PHE A 76 6.50 -8.48 0.22
N GLN A 77 7.19 -9.62 0.17
CA GLN A 77 7.26 -10.48 1.33
C GLN A 77 8.00 -9.82 2.48
N ARG A 78 9.06 -9.05 2.18
CA ARG A 78 9.78 -8.33 3.20
C ARG A 78 8.86 -7.30 3.87
N MET A 79 8.05 -6.62 3.06
CA MET A 79 7.11 -5.64 3.56
C MET A 79 6.08 -6.30 4.48
N ILE A 80 5.55 -7.45 4.07
CA ILE A 80 4.57 -8.15 4.87
C ILE A 80 5.17 -8.58 6.21
N ARG A 81 6.42 -9.04 6.21
CA ARG A 81 7.06 -9.40 7.46
C ARG A 81 7.23 -8.20 8.38
N MET A 82 7.54 -7.04 7.83
CA MET A 82 7.65 -5.84 8.64
C MET A 82 6.29 -5.46 9.24
N CYS A 83 5.22 -5.73 8.51
CA CYS A 83 3.89 -5.48 9.05
C CYS A 83 3.60 -6.44 10.20
N GLU A 84 4.03 -7.69 10.08
CA GLU A 84 3.85 -8.65 11.17
C GLU A 84 4.63 -8.25 12.41
N LEU A 85 5.72 -7.52 12.22
CA LEU A 85 6.51 -7.05 13.34
C LEU A 85 6.04 -5.67 13.80
N HIS A 86 4.90 -5.23 13.30
CA HIS A 86 4.30 -3.96 13.70
C HIS A 86 5.21 -2.77 13.44
N GLN A 87 5.87 -2.78 12.29
CA GLN A 87 6.76 -1.69 11.93
C GLN A 87 6.17 -0.80 10.85
N ILE A 88 5.02 -1.17 10.30
CA ILE A 88 4.35 -0.40 9.26
C ILE A 88 2.89 -0.24 9.64
N ASP A 89 2.34 0.94 9.45
CA ASP A 89 0.94 1.21 9.76
C ASP A 89 0.07 1.36 8.53
N LEU A 90 0.66 1.77 7.43
CA LEU A 90 -0.10 1.99 6.20
C LEU A 90 0.75 1.66 4.99
N ILE A 91 0.16 1.01 4.01
CA ILE A 91 0.85 0.71 2.77
C ILE A 91 0.16 1.50 1.66
N LEU A 92 0.96 2.19 0.85
CA LEU A 92 0.43 2.90 -0.31
C LEU A 92 0.81 2.11 -1.55
N THR A 93 -0.13 1.94 -2.45
CA THR A 93 0.17 1.29 -3.71
C THR A 93 -0.77 1.87 -4.77
N LYS A 94 -0.40 1.74 -6.01
CA LYS A 94 -1.13 2.39 -7.07
C LYS A 94 -2.49 1.76 -7.32
N SER A 95 -2.56 0.48 -7.35
CA SER A 95 -3.83 -0.19 -7.65
C SER A 95 -3.83 -1.60 -7.09
N VAL A 96 -5.00 -2.21 -7.06
CA VAL A 96 -5.13 -3.58 -6.58
C VAL A 96 -4.29 -4.52 -7.45
N SER A 97 -4.23 -4.27 -8.76
CA SER A 97 -3.47 -5.15 -9.64
C SER A 97 -1.97 -5.07 -9.42
N ARG A 98 -1.49 -3.98 -8.85
CA ARG A 98 -0.08 -3.88 -8.53
C ARG A 98 0.21 -4.60 -7.22
N PHE A 99 -0.77 -4.60 -6.32
CA PHE A 99 -0.60 -5.17 -5.01
C PHE A 99 -0.72 -6.69 -5.01
N ALA A 100 -1.58 -7.23 -5.85
CA ALA A 100 -1.86 -8.66 -5.84
C ALA A 100 -2.11 -9.16 -7.24
N ARG A 101 -1.96 -10.46 -7.42
CA ARG A 101 -2.14 -11.05 -8.74
C ARG A 101 -3.61 -11.16 -9.10
N ASN A 102 -4.47 -11.24 -8.13
CA ASN A 102 -5.90 -11.32 -8.38
C ASN A 102 -6.64 -10.78 -7.17
N VAL A 103 -7.94 -10.62 -7.30
CA VAL A 103 -8.74 -10.04 -6.25
C VAL A 103 -8.79 -10.92 -5.01
N LYS A 104 -8.78 -12.23 -5.20
CA LYS A 104 -8.82 -13.13 -4.06
C LYS A 104 -7.56 -12.94 -3.21
N GLU A 105 -6.42 -12.84 -3.85
CA GLU A 105 -5.18 -12.65 -3.14
C GLU A 105 -5.18 -11.27 -2.45
N ALA A 106 -5.69 -10.26 -3.15
CA ALA A 106 -5.74 -8.92 -2.59
C ALA A 106 -6.60 -8.91 -1.33
N LEU A 107 -7.74 -9.58 -1.37
CA LEU A 107 -8.63 -9.62 -0.24
C LEU A 107 -7.99 -10.36 0.92
N SER A 108 -7.31 -11.46 0.64
CA SER A 108 -6.65 -12.24 1.67
C SER A 108 -5.58 -11.40 2.39
N TYR A 109 -4.74 -10.73 1.63
CA TYR A 109 -3.69 -9.92 2.24
C TYR A 109 -4.24 -8.71 2.97
N THR A 110 -5.24 -8.04 2.41
CA THR A 110 -5.77 -6.85 3.07
C THR A 110 -6.46 -7.22 4.38
N ARG A 111 -7.12 -8.37 4.43
CA ARG A 111 -7.73 -8.82 5.67
C ARG A 111 -6.69 -9.17 6.71
N LYS A 112 -5.62 -9.86 6.28
CA LYS A 112 -4.57 -10.21 7.20
C LYS A 112 -3.93 -8.94 7.76
N LEU A 113 -3.65 -7.97 6.90
CA LEU A 113 -3.03 -6.73 7.33
C LEU A 113 -3.96 -5.94 8.24
N LYS A 114 -5.25 -5.96 7.96
CA LYS A 114 -6.18 -5.23 8.79
C LYS A 114 -6.19 -5.79 10.20
N LEU A 115 -6.07 -7.11 10.34
CA LEU A 115 -6.00 -7.70 11.65
C LEU A 115 -4.73 -7.29 12.40
N LEU A 116 -3.70 -6.92 11.65
CA LEU A 116 -2.46 -6.45 12.25
C LEU A 116 -2.49 -4.93 12.48
N GLY A 117 -3.59 -4.30 12.16
CA GLY A 117 -3.71 -2.85 12.30
C GLY A 117 -3.08 -2.08 11.16
N VAL A 118 -2.84 -2.74 10.03
CA VAL A 118 -2.20 -2.09 8.89
C VAL A 118 -3.21 -1.87 7.78
N GLY A 119 -3.29 -0.65 7.28
CA GLY A 119 -4.18 -0.32 6.18
C GLY A 119 -3.46 -0.35 4.86
N VAL A 120 -4.22 -0.47 3.77
CA VAL A 120 -3.66 -0.39 2.42
C VAL A 120 -4.50 0.64 1.68
N GLN A 121 -3.83 1.57 1.04
CA GLN A 121 -4.50 2.59 0.27
C GLN A 121 -4.18 2.37 -1.20
N PHE A 122 -5.22 2.10 -1.99
CA PHE A 122 -5.07 1.86 -3.42
C PHE A 122 -5.44 3.17 -4.11
N GLU A 123 -4.45 3.88 -4.59
CA GLU A 123 -4.66 5.23 -5.11
C GLU A 123 -5.61 5.31 -6.29
N GLU A 124 -5.42 4.46 -7.26
CA GLU A 124 -6.28 4.52 -8.45
C GLU A 124 -7.69 4.04 -8.17
N ASP A 125 -7.85 3.14 -7.22
CA ASP A 125 -9.17 2.59 -6.92
C ASP A 125 -9.88 3.40 -5.84
N GLY A 126 -9.19 4.34 -5.22
CA GLY A 126 -9.79 5.16 -4.20
C GLY A 126 -10.19 4.40 -2.93
N VAL A 127 -9.47 3.34 -2.60
CA VAL A 127 -9.81 2.50 -1.47
C VAL A 127 -8.78 2.59 -0.36
N ASN A 128 -9.26 2.75 0.87
CA ASN A 128 -8.40 2.68 2.04
C ASN A 128 -9.02 1.63 2.96
N THR A 129 -8.34 0.51 3.14
CA THR A 129 -8.94 -0.64 3.79
C THR A 129 -9.24 -0.44 5.27
N LEU A 130 -8.48 0.42 5.96
CA LEU A 130 -8.76 0.66 7.36
C LEU A 130 -10.06 1.42 7.57
N ALA A 131 -10.48 2.17 6.58
CA ALA A 131 -11.67 2.95 6.67
C ALA A 131 -12.92 2.16 6.29
N MET A 132 -12.77 0.88 5.96
CA MET A 132 -13.88 0.12 5.44
C MET A 132 -14.17 -1.11 6.27
N ALA A 133 -15.43 -1.44 6.43
CA ALA A 133 -15.81 -2.68 7.11
C ALA A 133 -15.50 -3.85 6.19
N ASP A 134 -15.37 -5.04 6.75
CA ASP A 134 -15.04 -6.21 5.97
C ASP A 134 -16.03 -6.47 4.85
N GLU A 135 -17.29 -6.26 5.12
CA GLU A 135 -18.30 -6.46 4.12
C GLU A 135 -18.12 -5.51 2.95
N MET A 136 -17.81 -4.27 3.25
CA MET A 136 -17.60 -3.27 2.23
C MET A 136 -16.35 -3.59 1.43
N LEU A 137 -15.32 -4.13 2.07
CA LEU A 137 -14.11 -4.50 1.35
C LEU A 137 -14.43 -5.61 0.35
N LEU A 138 -15.19 -6.59 0.74
CA LEU A 138 -15.55 -7.68 -0.13
C LEU A 138 -16.32 -7.16 -1.34
N ASN A 139 -17.30 -6.30 -1.10
CA ASN A 139 -18.10 -5.75 -2.18
C ASN A 139 -17.28 -4.88 -3.12
N THR A 140 -16.38 -4.10 -2.56
CA THR A 140 -15.54 -3.22 -3.37
C THR A 140 -14.59 -4.02 -4.24
N PHE A 141 -13.97 -5.05 -3.69
CA PHE A 141 -13.05 -5.85 -4.46
C PHE A 141 -13.79 -6.69 -5.51
N ALA A 142 -15.01 -7.10 -5.22
CA ALA A 142 -15.80 -7.81 -6.21
C ALA A 142 -16.12 -6.88 -7.39
N ALA A 143 -16.42 -5.63 -7.11
CA ALA A 143 -16.68 -4.68 -8.16
C ALA A 143 -15.45 -4.42 -9.00
N ILE A 144 -14.27 -4.36 -8.37
CA ILE A 144 -13.03 -4.17 -9.09
C ILE A 144 -12.76 -5.38 -9.98
N ALA A 145 -13.07 -6.58 -9.50
CA ALA A 145 -12.86 -7.79 -10.27
C ALA A 145 -13.72 -7.78 -11.51
N VAL A 146 -14.95 -7.32 -11.38
CA VAL A 146 -15.85 -7.26 -12.51
C VAL A 146 -15.31 -6.26 -13.52
N SER A 147 -14.80 -5.15 -13.04
CA SER A 147 -14.26 -4.14 -13.93
C SER A 147 -13.05 -4.67 -14.70
N TYR A 148 -12.18 -5.40 -14.03
CA TYR A 148 -11.03 -5.94 -14.71
C TYR A 148 -11.45 -6.99 -15.75
N THR A 149 -12.41 -7.82 -15.40
CA THR A 149 -12.88 -8.84 -16.29
C THR A 149 -13.53 -8.16 -17.49
N HIS A 150 -14.27 -7.11 -17.25
CA HIS A 150 -14.93 -6.41 -18.32
C HIS A 150 -13.92 -5.79 -19.28
N LEU A 151 -12.83 -5.29 -18.76
CA LEU A 151 -11.81 -4.68 -19.61
C LEU A 151 -11.09 -5.72 -20.45
N THR A 152 -10.99 -6.94 -19.98
CA THR A 152 -10.28 -7.94 -20.75
C THR A 152 -11.16 -8.72 -21.68
N LEU A 153 -12.43 -8.87 -21.37
CA LEU A 153 -13.32 -9.63 -22.19
C LEU A 153 -13.41 -9.16 -23.63
N PRO A 154 -13.49 -7.90 -23.87
CA PRO A 154 -13.65 -7.43 -25.24
C PRO A 154 -12.58 -7.91 -26.16
N THR A 155 -11.43 -8.16 -25.64
CA THR A 155 -10.36 -8.55 -26.49
C THR A 155 -10.52 -9.96 -26.99
N ILE A 156 -11.42 -10.66 -26.43
CA ILE A 156 -11.62 -12.00 -26.81
C ILE A 156 -12.35 -12.07 -28.13
N ARG A 157 -13.08 -11.06 -28.48
CA ARG A 157 -13.81 -11.10 -29.64
C ARG A 157 -13.04 -11.06 -30.78
#